data_8ce7e8f03732f896ef4994294bc11cc2
#
_entry.id   8ce7e8f03732f896ef4994294bc11cc2
#
_cell.length_a   1.000
_cell.length_b   1.000
_cell.length_c   1.000
_cell.angle_alpha   90.00
_cell.angle_beta   90.00
_cell.angle_gamma   90.00
#
_symmetry.space_group_name_H-M   'P 1'
#
loop_
_entity.id
_entity.type
_entity.pdbx_description
1 polymer ?
#
loop_
_entity_poly.entity_id
_entity_poly.type
_entity_poly.pdbx_seq_one_letter_code
_entity_poly.pdbx_strand_id
1 'polypeptide(L)'
;MRNLVLGVVLGLAIATASSALLAQRGGPSVAEAVTADPAHYSVSFENELVRLLRVRYGAGEKSVMHRHSASCVIFLTDQTFDFTLPDGTTEPASVPAGALGCGDGNVHLPANIGADAAEFIMVEFKNRETFQR
;
A
#
# COMPACT_ATOMS: atom_id res chain seq x y z
N MET A 1 -71.13 -15.12 46.23
CA MET A 1 -70.18 -13.98 45.98
C MET A 1 -68.82 -14.61 45.60
N ARG A 2 -68.46 -14.51 44.33
CA ARG A 2 -67.24 -15.17 43.81
C ARG A 2 -66.21 -14.06 43.51
N ASN A 3 -65.16 -14.04 44.29
CA ASN A 3 -64.06 -13.12 44.07
C ASN A 3 -63.17 -13.66 42.94
N LEU A 4 -63.13 -12.95 41.86
CA LEU A 4 -62.22 -13.22 40.74
C LEU A 4 -60.84 -12.49 40.98
N VAL A 5 -59.83 -13.29 41.26
CA VAL A 5 -58.47 -12.77 41.39
C VAL A 5 -57.87 -12.75 40.02
N LEU A 6 -57.58 -11.53 39.49
CA LEU A 6 -56.95 -11.32 38.22
C LEU A 6 -55.44 -11.40 38.43
N GLY A 7 -54.81 -12.48 37.99
CA GLY A 7 -53.37 -12.61 38.03
C GLY A 7 -52.73 -11.85 36.86
N VAL A 8 -51.94 -10.83 37.19
CA VAL A 8 -51.09 -10.12 36.19
C VAL A 8 -49.82 -10.93 36.00
N VAL A 9 -49.68 -11.52 34.82
CA VAL A 9 -48.40 -12.14 34.39
C VAL A 9 -47.54 -11.06 33.82
N LEU A 10 -46.50 -10.67 34.55
CA LEU A 10 -45.49 -9.75 34.07
C LEU A 10 -44.51 -10.51 33.16
N GLY A 11 -44.71 -10.42 31.85
CA GLY A 11 -43.79 -10.96 30.85
C GLY A 11 -42.49 -10.15 30.80
N LEU A 12 -41.41 -10.75 31.29
CA LEU A 12 -40.05 -10.18 31.16
C LEU A 12 -39.57 -10.41 29.74
N ALA A 13 -39.63 -9.37 28.91
CA ALA A 13 -39.02 -9.38 27.56
C ALA A 13 -37.52 -9.26 27.70
N ILE A 14 -36.78 -10.36 27.52
CA ILE A 14 -35.33 -10.35 27.41
C ILE A 14 -34.99 -9.86 25.98
N ALA A 15 -34.65 -8.60 25.88
CA ALA A 15 -34.07 -8.06 24.65
C ALA A 15 -32.64 -8.58 24.49
N THR A 16 -32.47 -9.62 23.68
CA THR A 16 -31.12 -10.04 23.22
C THR A 16 -30.60 -9.01 22.26
N ALA A 17 -29.73 -8.14 22.75
CA ALA A 17 -28.94 -7.26 21.89
C ALA A 17 -27.97 -8.12 21.08
N SER A 18 -28.34 -8.44 19.84
CA SER A 18 -27.45 -9.02 18.88
C SER A 18 -26.42 -7.93 18.49
N SER A 19 -25.26 -7.94 19.13
CA SER A 19 -24.10 -7.19 18.72
C SER A 19 -23.65 -7.73 17.37
N ALA A 20 -24.16 -7.16 16.28
CA ALA A 20 -23.61 -7.36 14.96
C ALA A 20 -22.19 -6.80 14.98
N LEU A 21 -21.21 -7.67 15.19
CA LEU A 21 -19.81 -7.38 14.95
C LEU A 21 -19.67 -7.14 13.43
N LEU A 22 -19.76 -5.89 13.02
CA LEU A 22 -19.37 -5.47 11.68
C LEU A 22 -17.87 -5.76 11.56
N ALA A 23 -17.57 -6.98 11.08
CA ALA A 23 -16.25 -7.27 10.58
C ALA A 23 -15.98 -6.23 9.50
N GLN A 24 -15.12 -5.26 9.79
CA GLN A 24 -14.56 -4.37 8.79
C GLN A 24 -13.87 -5.27 7.76
N ARG A 25 -14.57 -5.54 6.68
CA ARG A 25 -13.97 -6.14 5.49
C ARG A 25 -13.01 -5.10 4.94
N GLY A 26 -11.77 -5.12 5.43
CA GLY A 26 -10.69 -4.47 4.73
C GLY A 26 -10.69 -5.04 3.31
N GLY A 27 -10.84 -4.18 2.30
CA GLY A 27 -10.65 -4.59 0.91
C GLY A 27 -9.29 -5.29 0.77
N PRO A 28 -9.06 -6.04 -0.30
CA PRO A 28 -7.78 -6.73 -0.50
C PRO A 28 -6.66 -5.70 -0.38
N SER A 29 -5.74 -5.92 0.57
CA SER A 29 -4.59 -5.05 0.76
C SER A 29 -3.72 -5.12 -0.50
N VAL A 30 -3.32 -3.95 -1.03
CA VAL A 30 -2.40 -3.89 -2.16
C VAL A 30 -1.06 -4.52 -1.74
N ALA A 31 -0.54 -5.44 -2.54
CA ALA A 31 0.70 -6.15 -2.22
C ALA A 31 1.92 -5.21 -2.31
N GLU A 32 2.96 -5.54 -1.55
CA GLU A 32 4.26 -4.86 -1.65
C GLU A 32 4.91 -5.13 -3.01
N ALA A 33 5.71 -4.18 -3.50
CA ALA A 33 6.37 -4.23 -4.82
C ALA A 33 7.12 -5.55 -5.05
N VAL A 34 7.91 -6.00 -4.09
CA VAL A 34 8.70 -7.25 -4.21
C VAL A 34 7.84 -8.51 -4.37
N THR A 35 6.60 -8.48 -3.91
CA THR A 35 5.64 -9.59 -4.05
C THR A 35 4.81 -9.43 -5.32
N ALA A 36 4.39 -8.20 -5.62
CA ALA A 36 3.52 -7.89 -6.76
C ALA A 36 4.28 -7.96 -8.09
N ASP A 37 5.55 -7.54 -8.08
CA ASP A 37 6.35 -7.39 -9.31
C ASP A 37 7.83 -7.77 -9.08
N PRO A 38 8.12 -9.04 -8.83
CA PRO A 38 9.50 -9.51 -8.62
C PRO A 38 10.38 -9.39 -9.88
N ALA A 39 9.80 -9.14 -11.04
CA ALA A 39 10.56 -8.94 -12.28
C ALA A 39 11.32 -7.61 -12.28
N HIS A 40 10.74 -6.57 -11.70
CA HIS A 40 11.37 -5.24 -11.63
C HIS A 40 12.04 -4.95 -10.27
N TYR A 41 11.57 -5.57 -9.18
CA TYR A 41 12.01 -5.30 -7.82
C TYR A 41 12.78 -6.49 -7.23
N SER A 42 14.09 -6.39 -7.12
CA SER A 42 14.94 -7.42 -6.52
C SER A 42 15.51 -6.98 -5.17
N VAL A 43 15.41 -7.87 -4.17
CA VAL A 43 15.98 -7.61 -2.84
C VAL A 43 17.49 -7.83 -2.89
N SER A 44 18.27 -6.78 -2.62
CA SER A 44 19.73 -6.84 -2.51
C SER A 44 20.19 -7.06 -1.08
N PHE A 45 19.44 -6.56 -0.11
CA PHE A 45 19.68 -6.75 1.32
C PHE A 45 18.38 -6.54 2.10
N GLU A 46 18.19 -7.27 3.18
CA GLU A 46 17.05 -7.10 4.08
C GLU A 46 17.41 -7.49 5.50
N ASN A 47 16.91 -6.70 6.47
CA ASN A 47 16.90 -7.03 7.89
C ASN A 47 15.58 -6.59 8.53
N GLU A 48 15.50 -6.53 9.86
CA GLU A 48 14.27 -6.14 10.57
C GLU A 48 13.90 -4.66 10.37
N LEU A 49 14.86 -3.80 10.01
CA LEU A 49 14.68 -2.35 9.93
C LEU A 49 14.50 -1.85 8.50
N VAL A 50 15.26 -2.40 7.56
CA VAL A 50 15.32 -1.91 6.18
C VAL A 50 15.30 -3.06 5.17
N ARG A 51 14.81 -2.73 3.97
CA ARG A 51 14.94 -3.54 2.76
C ARG A 51 15.58 -2.68 1.67
N LEU A 52 16.69 -3.15 1.10
CA LEU A 52 17.35 -2.52 -0.04
C LEU A 52 16.91 -3.24 -1.32
N LEU A 53 16.32 -2.49 -2.22
CA LEU A 53 15.87 -2.98 -3.51
C LEU A 53 16.76 -2.42 -4.62
N ARG A 54 17.11 -3.27 -5.57
CA ARG A 54 17.56 -2.86 -6.88
C ARG A 54 16.38 -2.93 -7.82
N VAL A 55 16.04 -1.81 -8.45
CA VAL A 55 14.86 -1.68 -9.29
C VAL A 55 15.30 -1.37 -10.71
N ARG A 56 14.74 -2.11 -11.67
CA ARG A 56 15.07 -1.98 -13.10
C ARG A 56 13.82 -2.09 -13.94
N TYR A 57 13.70 -1.16 -14.88
CA TYR A 57 12.68 -1.17 -15.93
C TYR A 57 13.35 -1.01 -17.28
N GLY A 58 13.04 -1.85 -18.24
CA GLY A 58 13.37 -1.60 -19.63
C GLY A 58 12.58 -0.41 -20.19
N ALA A 59 12.99 0.10 -21.35
CA ALA A 59 12.24 1.14 -22.04
C ALA A 59 10.81 0.70 -22.34
N GLY A 60 9.82 1.49 -21.96
CA GLY A 60 8.41 1.20 -22.14
C GLY A 60 7.82 0.13 -21.22
N GLU A 61 8.60 -0.44 -20.30
CA GLU A 61 8.09 -1.43 -19.34
C GLU A 61 7.20 -0.79 -18.28
N LYS A 62 6.22 -1.58 -17.85
CA LYS A 62 5.19 -1.17 -16.91
C LYS A 62 5.02 -2.23 -15.84
N SER A 63 4.86 -1.78 -14.61
CA SER A 63 4.58 -2.61 -13.45
C SER A 63 3.09 -2.94 -13.28
N VAL A 64 2.74 -3.47 -12.13
CA VAL A 64 1.37 -3.61 -11.62
C VAL A 64 1.18 -2.66 -10.43
N MET A 65 -0.06 -2.44 -10.01
CA MET A 65 -0.36 -1.64 -8.82
C MET A 65 0.25 -2.32 -7.59
N HIS A 66 1.11 -1.60 -6.85
CA HIS A 66 1.76 -2.11 -5.65
C HIS A 66 1.96 -0.99 -4.63
N ARG A 67 2.36 -1.36 -3.43
CA ARG A 67 2.65 -0.42 -2.36
C ARG A 67 4.12 -0.45 -1.94
N HIS A 68 4.57 0.67 -1.40
CA HIS A 68 5.85 0.84 -0.69
C HIS A 68 5.60 1.39 0.72
N SER A 69 6.44 1.01 1.67
CA SER A 69 6.59 1.76 2.92
C SER A 69 7.39 3.04 2.68
N ALA A 70 7.55 3.88 3.72
CA ALA A 70 8.42 5.05 3.63
C ALA A 70 9.81 4.64 3.13
N SER A 71 10.37 5.38 2.18
CA SER A 71 11.60 4.97 1.49
C SER A 71 12.45 6.15 1.07
N CYS A 72 13.74 5.88 0.87
CA CYS A 72 14.66 6.77 0.17
C CYS A 72 15.11 6.11 -1.13
N VAL A 73 15.23 6.89 -2.19
CA VAL A 73 15.61 6.42 -3.53
C VAL A 73 16.86 7.14 -4.01
N ILE A 74 17.78 6.40 -4.61
CA ILE A 74 18.97 6.90 -5.29
C ILE A 74 18.85 6.51 -6.76
N PHE A 75 18.73 7.48 -7.66
CA PHE A 75 18.55 7.26 -9.08
C PHE A 75 19.89 7.05 -9.77
N LEU A 76 20.08 5.91 -10.44
CA LEU A 76 21.34 5.55 -11.09
C LEU A 76 21.37 5.95 -12.57
N THR A 77 20.20 6.16 -13.16
CA THR A 77 20.05 6.60 -14.56
C THR A 77 19.11 7.80 -14.63
N ASP A 78 19.18 8.56 -15.71
CA ASP A 78 18.10 9.47 -16.09
C ASP A 78 16.86 8.64 -16.37
N GLN A 79 15.70 9.11 -15.91
CA GLN A 79 14.45 8.34 -16.09
C GLN A 79 13.22 9.24 -16.15
N THR A 80 12.23 8.76 -16.88
CA THR A 80 10.91 9.40 -16.99
C THR A 80 9.84 8.34 -16.81
N PHE A 81 9.01 8.52 -15.80
CA PHE A 81 7.93 7.61 -15.44
C PHE A 81 6.59 8.32 -15.44
N ASP A 82 5.55 7.56 -15.76
CA ASP A 82 4.17 7.84 -15.39
C ASP A 82 3.78 6.95 -14.21
N PHE A 83 3.23 7.56 -13.17
CA PHE A 83 2.72 6.86 -12.00
C PHE A 83 1.20 6.91 -11.99
N THR A 84 0.54 5.77 -12.24
CA THR A 84 -0.91 5.67 -12.08
C THR A 84 -1.25 5.45 -10.62
N LEU A 85 -2.11 6.30 -10.05
CA LEU A 85 -2.58 6.24 -8.67
C LEU A 85 -3.81 5.34 -8.53
N PRO A 86 -4.20 4.94 -7.31
CA PRO A 86 -5.37 4.08 -7.09
C PRO A 86 -6.69 4.63 -7.61
N ASP A 87 -6.83 5.95 -7.72
CA ASP A 87 -8.01 6.62 -8.28
C ASP A 87 -8.01 6.67 -9.82
N GLY A 88 -6.96 6.13 -10.47
CA GLY A 88 -6.80 6.09 -11.92
C GLY A 88 -6.15 7.33 -12.52
N THR A 89 -5.83 8.34 -11.73
CA THR A 89 -5.06 9.51 -12.21
C THR A 89 -3.61 9.13 -12.48
N THR A 90 -2.93 9.88 -13.33
CA THR A 90 -1.53 9.64 -13.68
C THR A 90 -0.70 10.88 -13.40
N GLU A 91 0.43 10.69 -12.71
CA GLU A 91 1.40 11.72 -12.38
C GLU A 91 2.72 11.44 -13.09
N PRO A 92 3.19 12.32 -14.00
CA PRO A 92 4.50 12.18 -14.63
C PRO A 92 5.63 12.64 -13.71
N ALA A 93 6.78 11.98 -13.80
CA ALA A 93 7.98 12.39 -13.12
C ALA A 93 9.22 12.15 -13.99
N SER A 94 10.10 13.16 -14.09
CA SER A 94 11.41 13.03 -14.71
C SER A 94 12.48 13.34 -13.67
N VAL A 95 13.46 12.44 -13.56
CA VAL A 95 14.50 12.53 -12.54
C VAL A 95 15.85 12.23 -13.16
N PRO A 96 16.89 13.08 -12.95
CA PRO A 96 18.22 12.82 -13.48
C PRO A 96 18.99 11.78 -12.64
N ALA A 97 19.95 11.11 -13.27
CA ALA A 97 20.92 10.27 -12.59
C ALA A 97 21.64 11.03 -11.46
N GLY A 98 21.89 10.35 -10.34
CA GLY A 98 22.51 10.93 -9.15
C GLY A 98 21.56 11.72 -8.25
N ALA A 99 20.32 11.97 -8.66
CA ALA A 99 19.31 12.52 -7.77
C ALA A 99 18.97 11.51 -6.66
N LEU A 100 18.54 12.04 -5.53
CA LEU A 100 18.09 11.27 -4.39
C LEU A 100 16.91 11.97 -3.71
N GLY A 101 16.06 11.20 -3.07
CA GLY A 101 14.91 11.73 -2.35
C GLY A 101 14.33 10.70 -1.41
N CYS A 102 13.62 11.18 -0.40
CA CYS A 102 12.87 10.32 0.53
C CYS A 102 11.42 10.75 0.55
N GLY A 103 10.52 9.80 0.69
CA GLY A 103 9.08 10.02 0.73
C GLY A 103 8.36 9.02 1.62
N ASP A 104 7.16 9.41 2.01
CA ASP A 104 6.24 8.53 2.73
C ASP A 104 5.83 7.34 1.88
N GLY A 105 5.26 6.31 2.51
CA GLY A 105 4.71 5.15 1.81
C GLY A 105 3.62 5.56 0.84
N ASN A 106 3.53 4.83 -0.26
CA ASN A 106 2.58 5.13 -1.32
C ASN A 106 2.07 3.86 -2.01
N VAL A 107 1.02 4.04 -2.81
CA VAL A 107 0.46 3.01 -3.68
C VAL A 107 0.40 3.57 -5.09
N HIS A 108 1.02 2.87 -6.04
CA HIS A 108 1.06 3.30 -7.42
C HIS A 108 1.32 2.15 -8.41
N LEU A 109 1.20 2.46 -9.69
CA LEU A 109 1.60 1.63 -10.80
C LEU A 109 2.55 2.43 -11.66
N PRO A 110 3.88 2.17 -11.62
CA PRO A 110 4.85 2.85 -12.45
C PRO A 110 4.95 2.29 -13.86
N ALA A 111 5.18 3.19 -14.82
CA ALA A 111 5.52 2.86 -16.19
C ALA A 111 6.72 3.70 -16.63
N ASN A 112 7.80 3.06 -17.09
CA ASN A 112 8.91 3.76 -17.70
C ASN A 112 8.50 4.22 -19.11
N ILE A 113 8.23 5.51 -19.26
CA ILE A 113 7.87 6.13 -20.56
C ILE A 113 9.08 6.73 -21.28
N GLY A 114 10.26 6.58 -20.71
CA GLY A 114 11.53 6.99 -21.33
C GLY A 114 11.96 6.04 -22.46
N ALA A 115 12.89 6.52 -23.30
CA ALA A 115 13.45 5.74 -24.40
C ALA A 115 14.52 4.73 -23.94
N ASP A 116 15.03 4.89 -22.72
CA ASP A 116 16.11 4.10 -22.15
C ASP A 116 15.65 3.30 -20.93
N ALA A 117 16.44 2.30 -20.56
CA ALA A 117 16.24 1.57 -19.33
C ALA A 117 16.47 2.46 -18.10
N ALA A 118 15.63 2.30 -17.09
CA ALA A 118 15.72 2.99 -15.82
C ALA A 118 16.23 2.05 -14.73
N GLU A 119 17.12 2.58 -13.88
CA GLU A 119 17.67 1.83 -12.75
C GLU A 119 17.81 2.75 -11.53
N PHE A 120 17.41 2.24 -10.36
CA PHE A 120 17.55 2.94 -9.09
C PHE A 120 17.66 1.98 -7.91
N ILE A 121 18.20 2.49 -6.80
CA ILE A 121 18.23 1.81 -5.51
C ILE A 121 17.17 2.44 -4.62
N MET A 122 16.35 1.60 -4.01
CA MET A 122 15.36 2.01 -3.03
C MET A 122 15.68 1.40 -1.68
N VAL A 123 15.67 2.22 -0.64
CA VAL A 123 15.80 1.80 0.76
C VAL A 123 14.44 1.97 1.41
N GLU A 124 13.72 0.88 1.58
CA GLU A 124 12.44 0.86 2.30
C GLU A 124 12.68 0.72 3.80
N PHE A 125 11.99 1.53 4.60
CA PHE A 125 11.99 1.44 6.05
C PHE A 125 10.85 0.55 6.50
N LYS A 126 11.16 -0.65 6.96
CA LYS A 126 10.16 -1.64 7.38
C LYS A 126 9.35 -1.11 8.56
N ASN A 127 8.05 -1.38 8.55
CA ASN A 127 7.10 -0.94 9.58
C ASN A 127 6.99 0.60 9.74
N ARG A 128 7.35 1.35 8.71
CA ARG A 128 7.20 2.80 8.68
C ARG A 128 6.48 3.23 7.41
N GLU A 129 5.36 3.91 7.57
CA GLU A 129 4.57 4.46 6.45
C GLU A 129 4.87 5.94 6.21
N THR A 130 5.32 6.67 7.23
CA THR A 130 5.64 8.09 7.15
C THR A 130 6.97 8.43 7.79
N PHE A 131 7.65 9.46 7.29
CA PHE A 131 8.75 10.09 8.01
C PHE A 131 8.17 11.08 9.02
N GLN A 132 8.40 10.83 10.30
CA GLN A 132 8.08 11.83 11.32
C GLN A 132 8.99 13.04 11.11
N ARG A 133 8.38 14.19 10.96
CA ARG A 133 9.04 15.50 10.92
C ARG A 133 9.17 16.05 12.32
#